data_1aa85f3f9bb7ea93296f124026c58e42
#
_entry.id   1aa85f3f9bb7ea93296f124026c58e42
#
_cell.length_a   1.000
_cell.length_b   1.000
_cell.length_c   1.000
_cell.angle_alpha   90.00
_cell.angle_beta   90.00
_cell.angle_gamma   90.00
#
_symmetry.space_group_name_H-M   'P 1'
#
loop_
_entity.id
_entity.type
_entity.pdbx_description
1 polymer ?
#
loop_
_entity_poly.entity_id
_entity_poly.type
_entity_poly.pdbx_seq_one_letter_code
_entity_poly.pdbx_strand_id
1 'polypeptide(L)'
;MKKLICLLVLLAGSCILFAEEIKVKTGDVFGASMLDYFTPVEKSVSGGKTCISSIKNVEKDLWCITIIAESKSSQFPKTFEYYLRSGDTISVYRFPDIQKEVQLKFKSITWNEAMVEVVK
;
A
#
# COMPACT_ATOMS: atom_id res chain seq x y z
N MET A 1 -34.68 19.19 9.67
CA MET A 1 -34.51 19.01 8.21
C MET A 1 -33.22 19.57 7.66
N LYS A 2 -32.93 20.84 7.93
CA LYS A 2 -31.70 21.44 7.44
C LYS A 2 -30.44 20.71 7.94
N LYS A 3 -30.46 20.30 9.19
CA LYS A 3 -29.32 19.55 9.76
C LYS A 3 -29.09 18.21 9.08
N LEU A 4 -30.16 17.56 8.69
CA LEU A 4 -30.08 16.27 8.02
C LEU A 4 -29.47 16.43 6.64
N ILE A 5 -29.87 17.45 5.92
CA ILE A 5 -29.34 17.74 4.58
C ILE A 5 -27.85 18.06 4.66
N CYS A 6 -27.46 18.88 5.62
CA CYS A 6 -26.05 19.22 5.81
C CYS A 6 -25.22 17.98 6.12
N LEU A 7 -25.76 17.09 6.93
CA LEU A 7 -25.07 15.85 7.27
C LEU A 7 -24.83 14.97 6.03
N LEU A 8 -25.85 14.87 5.18
CA LEU A 8 -25.74 14.10 3.95
C LEU A 8 -24.68 14.68 3.02
N VAL A 9 -24.65 15.99 2.89
CA VAL A 9 -23.64 16.67 2.06
C VAL A 9 -22.24 16.42 2.59
N LEU A 10 -22.08 16.47 3.91
CA LEU A 10 -20.78 16.21 4.52
C LEU A 10 -20.32 14.78 4.27
N LEU A 11 -21.22 13.82 4.39
CA LEU A 11 -20.89 12.43 4.12
C LEU A 11 -20.50 12.21 2.67
N ALA A 12 -21.25 12.79 1.74
CA ALA A 12 -20.95 12.70 0.33
C ALA A 12 -19.59 13.35 0.03
N GLY A 13 -19.35 14.50 0.61
CA GLY A 13 -18.08 15.19 0.45
C GLY A 13 -16.92 14.38 0.99
N SER A 14 -17.10 13.74 2.15
CA SER A 14 -16.07 12.90 2.72
C SER A 14 -15.77 11.71 1.82
N CYS A 15 -16.78 11.08 1.24
CA CYS A 15 -16.60 9.95 0.34
C CYS A 15 -15.84 10.36 -0.93
N ILE A 16 -16.13 11.53 -1.47
CA ILE A 16 -15.48 12.02 -2.69
C ILE A 16 -14.03 12.36 -2.42
N LEU A 17 -13.74 12.98 -1.29
CA LEU A 17 -12.40 13.40 -0.93
C LEU A 17 -11.61 12.27 -0.27
N PHE A 18 -12.24 11.18 -0.02
CA PHE A 18 -11.68 10.09 0.74
C PHE A 18 -10.63 9.33 -0.07
N ALA A 19 -9.39 9.41 0.37
CA ALA A 19 -8.33 8.60 -0.16
C ALA A 19 -8.40 7.23 0.51
N GLU A 20 -8.16 6.18 -0.26
CA GLU A 20 -8.13 4.83 0.26
C GLU A 20 -6.88 4.66 1.13
N GLU A 21 -7.08 4.37 2.40
CA GLU A 21 -5.98 4.16 3.35
C GLU A 21 -5.94 2.71 3.79
N ILE A 22 -4.71 2.20 3.92
CA ILE A 22 -4.46 0.82 4.31
C ILE A 22 -3.44 0.80 5.42
N LYS A 23 -3.73 0.05 6.47
CA LYS A 23 -2.78 -0.18 7.53
C LYS A 23 -2.08 -1.51 7.27
N VAL A 24 -0.77 -1.48 7.13
CA VAL A 24 0.01 -2.69 6.86
C VAL A 24 0.96 -2.98 7.99
N LYS A 25 1.13 -4.25 8.31
CA LYS A 25 2.02 -4.73 9.34
C LYS A 25 2.95 -5.77 8.76
N THR A 26 4.03 -6.04 9.47
CA THR A 26 4.92 -7.15 9.12
C THR A 26 4.11 -8.45 9.03
N GLY A 27 4.27 -9.15 7.94
CA GLY A 27 3.57 -10.41 7.68
C GLY A 27 2.30 -10.26 6.87
N ASP A 28 1.80 -9.04 6.69
CA ASP A 28 0.57 -8.83 5.91
C ASP A 28 0.82 -8.94 4.41
N VAL A 29 -0.20 -9.40 3.69
CA VAL A 29 -0.22 -9.31 2.25
C VAL A 29 -0.41 -7.84 1.90
N PHE A 30 0.40 -7.36 0.97
CA PHE A 30 0.42 -5.94 0.63
C PHE A 30 -0.72 -5.61 -0.32
N GLY A 31 -1.81 -5.16 0.24
CA GLY A 31 -3.00 -4.83 -0.54
C GLY A 31 -4.10 -4.21 0.29
N ALA A 32 -5.14 -3.78 -0.38
CA ALA A 32 -6.28 -3.12 0.25
C ALA A 32 -7.28 -4.11 0.84
N SER A 33 -7.32 -5.31 0.31
CA SER A 33 -8.27 -6.34 0.76
C SER A 33 -7.73 -7.72 0.39
N MET A 34 -8.45 -8.74 0.81
CA MET A 34 -8.07 -10.12 0.48
C MET A 34 -8.11 -10.43 -1.02
N LEU A 35 -8.92 -9.69 -1.76
CA LEU A 35 -9.07 -9.87 -3.21
C LEU A 35 -8.20 -8.90 -4.01
N ASP A 36 -7.49 -8.04 -3.30
CA ASP A 36 -6.79 -6.92 -3.88
C ASP A 36 -5.39 -6.86 -3.28
N TYR A 37 -4.38 -6.80 -4.12
CA TYR A 37 -3.00 -6.73 -3.63
C TYR A 37 -2.14 -5.90 -4.59
N PHE A 38 -1.02 -5.44 -4.08
CA PHE A 38 -0.11 -4.56 -4.81
C PHE A 38 1.22 -5.26 -5.08
N THR A 39 1.76 -5.02 -6.25
CA THR A 39 3.08 -5.54 -6.64
C THR A 39 3.96 -4.40 -7.13
N PRO A 40 5.20 -4.29 -6.64
CA PRO A 40 6.11 -3.25 -7.12
C PRO A 40 6.26 -3.25 -8.64
N VAL A 41 6.26 -2.04 -9.22
CA VAL A 41 6.32 -1.86 -10.68
C VAL A 41 7.62 -2.37 -11.26
N GLU A 42 8.72 -2.22 -10.53
CA GLU A 42 10.04 -2.61 -11.03
C GLU A 42 10.11 -4.06 -11.48
N LYS A 43 9.20 -4.88 -10.96
CA LYS A 43 9.13 -6.27 -11.38
C LYS A 43 7.70 -6.73 -11.40
N SER A 44 7.07 -6.61 -12.55
CA SER A 44 5.74 -7.13 -12.73
C SER A 44 5.76 -8.64 -12.55
N VAL A 45 5.24 -9.08 -11.44
CA VAL A 45 5.13 -10.50 -11.13
C VAL A 45 3.70 -10.89 -11.36
N SER A 46 3.45 -11.46 -12.52
CA SER A 46 2.12 -11.84 -12.94
C SER A 46 1.52 -12.89 -11.99
N GLY A 47 0.41 -12.54 -11.36
CA GLY A 47 -0.35 -13.47 -10.53
C GLY A 47 0.28 -13.81 -9.19
N GLY A 48 1.26 -13.06 -8.75
CA GLY A 48 1.91 -13.30 -7.46
C GLY A 48 1.35 -12.45 -6.34
N LYS A 49 1.59 -12.87 -5.12
CA LYS A 49 1.24 -12.09 -3.94
C LYS A 49 2.48 -11.41 -3.38
N THR A 50 2.30 -10.26 -2.79
CA THR A 50 3.38 -9.48 -2.19
C THR A 50 3.12 -9.37 -0.70
N CYS A 51 4.13 -9.67 0.09
CA CYS A 51 4.04 -9.68 1.53
C CYS A 51 5.08 -8.72 2.11
N ILE A 52 4.71 -8.02 3.19
CA ILE A 52 5.65 -7.18 3.91
C ILE A 52 6.41 -8.07 4.90
N SER A 53 7.69 -8.25 4.63
CA SER A 53 8.53 -9.12 5.45
C SER A 53 9.01 -8.42 6.71
N SER A 54 9.41 -7.17 6.61
CA SER A 54 9.86 -6.41 7.77
C SER A 54 9.77 -4.91 7.55
N ILE A 55 9.63 -4.18 8.65
CA ILE A 55 9.68 -2.72 8.68
C ILE A 55 10.69 -2.37 9.77
N LYS A 56 11.85 -1.88 9.38
CA LYS A 56 12.93 -1.59 10.32
C LYS A 56 13.33 -0.13 10.26
N ASN A 57 13.54 0.46 11.42
CA ASN A 57 14.03 1.83 11.50
C ASN A 57 15.54 1.82 11.28
N VAL A 58 16.01 2.61 10.34
CA VAL A 58 17.43 2.72 10.01
C VAL A 58 18.05 3.89 10.77
N GLU A 59 17.37 5.03 10.72
CA GLU A 59 17.74 6.24 11.45
C GLU A 59 16.49 7.10 11.55
N LYS A 60 16.60 8.34 12.03
CA LYS A 60 15.43 9.23 12.20
C LYS A 60 14.55 9.21 10.97
N ASP A 61 13.30 8.87 11.09
CA ASP A 61 12.32 8.85 10.02
C ASP A 61 12.83 8.26 8.69
N LEU A 62 13.77 7.34 8.77
CA LEU A 62 14.20 6.56 7.61
C LEU A 62 13.97 5.10 7.94
N TRP A 63 13.17 4.44 7.11
CA TRP A 63 12.72 3.09 7.35
C TRP A 63 13.07 2.19 6.17
N CYS A 64 13.52 0.99 6.48
CA CYS A 64 13.72 -0.03 5.46
C CYS A 64 12.53 -0.98 5.49
N ILE A 65 11.77 -0.97 4.41
CA ILE A 65 10.62 -1.85 4.27
C ILE A 65 10.99 -2.95 3.29
N THR A 66 11.01 -4.18 3.78
CA THR A 66 11.35 -5.34 2.96
C THR A 66 10.07 -6.01 2.48
N ILE A 67 9.95 -6.15 1.19
CA ILE A 67 8.79 -6.74 0.53
C ILE A 67 9.22 -7.98 -0.21
N ILE A 68 8.51 -9.06 -0.01
CA ILE A 68 8.75 -10.31 -0.73
C ILE A 68 7.60 -10.54 -1.69
N ALA A 69 7.92 -10.63 -2.98
CA ALA A 69 6.94 -10.90 -4.03
C ALA A 69 7.10 -12.33 -4.54
N GLU A 70 6.01 -13.07 -4.54
CA GLU A 70 5.97 -14.43 -5.04
C GLU A 70 5.23 -14.47 -6.37
N SER A 71 5.70 -15.30 -7.29
CA SER A 71 5.06 -15.50 -8.57
C SER A 71 4.71 -16.97 -8.77
N LYS A 72 3.56 -17.22 -9.36
CA LYS A 72 3.15 -18.59 -9.70
C LYS A 72 4.11 -19.25 -10.67
N SER A 73 4.76 -18.46 -11.52
CA SER A 73 5.67 -18.96 -12.55
C SER A 73 7.12 -19.02 -12.08
N SER A 74 7.43 -18.39 -10.97
CA SER A 74 8.80 -18.35 -10.44
C SER A 74 8.94 -19.28 -9.24
N GLN A 75 9.99 -20.07 -9.23
CA GLN A 75 10.28 -20.97 -8.10
C GLN A 75 10.84 -20.20 -6.90
N PHE A 76 11.35 -18.99 -7.13
CA PHE A 76 12.01 -18.24 -6.09
C PHE A 76 11.32 -16.89 -5.88
N PRO A 77 10.95 -16.58 -4.64
CA PRO A 77 10.42 -15.27 -4.34
C PRO A 77 11.50 -14.21 -4.54
N LYS A 78 11.08 -13.01 -4.87
CA LYS A 78 11.98 -11.89 -5.03
C LYS A 78 11.80 -10.92 -3.88
N THR A 79 12.92 -10.40 -3.39
CA THR A 79 12.94 -9.49 -2.26
C THR A 79 13.30 -8.09 -2.73
N PHE A 80 12.54 -7.12 -2.24
CA PHE A 80 12.77 -5.71 -2.51
C PHE A 80 12.95 -4.97 -1.21
N GLU A 81 13.90 -4.07 -1.16
CA GLU A 81 14.10 -3.21 -0.02
C GLU A 81 13.86 -1.77 -0.43
N TYR A 82 12.96 -1.12 0.29
CA TYR A 82 12.66 0.29 0.07
C TYR A 82 13.09 1.08 1.29
N TYR A 83 13.87 2.12 1.05
CA TYR A 83 14.28 3.04 2.11
C TYR A 83 13.38 4.27 2.00
N LEU A 84 12.44 4.39 2.91
CA LEU A 84 11.39 5.39 2.84
C LEU A 84 11.32 6.25 4.09
N ARG A 85 10.97 7.51 3.86
CA ARG A 85 10.63 8.45 4.92
C ARG A 85 9.12 8.63 4.93
N SER A 86 8.56 9.11 6.02
CA SER A 86 7.15 9.44 6.07
C SER A 86 6.82 10.42 4.95
N GLY A 87 5.80 10.13 4.17
CA GLY A 87 5.40 10.93 3.02
C GLY A 87 5.93 10.46 1.68
N ASP A 88 6.86 9.52 1.68
CA ASP A 88 7.41 8.99 0.41
C ASP A 88 6.40 8.08 -0.29
N THR A 89 6.55 7.98 -1.60
CA THR A 89 5.68 7.15 -2.44
C THR A 89 6.47 6.08 -3.16
N ILE A 90 5.78 4.98 -3.47
CA ILE A 90 6.30 3.95 -4.37
C ILE A 90 5.23 3.67 -5.42
N SER A 91 5.67 3.19 -6.60
CA SER A 91 4.75 2.82 -7.67
C SER A 91 4.50 1.33 -7.64
N VAL A 92 3.24 0.95 -7.73
CA VAL A 92 2.84 -0.45 -7.70
C VAL A 92 1.75 -0.73 -8.74
N TYR A 93 1.63 -1.98 -9.13
CA TYR A 93 0.48 -2.45 -9.90
C TYR A 93 -0.56 -2.98 -8.93
N ARG A 94 -1.80 -2.62 -9.16
CA ARG A 94 -2.92 -3.08 -8.35
C ARG A 94 -3.61 -4.26 -9.01
N PHE A 95 -3.58 -5.40 -8.36
CA PHE A 95 -4.28 -6.59 -8.82
C PHE A 95 -5.69 -6.64 -8.24
N PRO A 96 -6.63 -7.25 -8.93
CA PRO A 96 -6.49 -8.02 -10.16
C PRO A 96 -6.31 -7.20 -11.43
N ASP A 97 -6.41 -5.89 -11.36
CA ASP A 97 -6.25 -5.02 -12.52
C ASP A 97 -4.78 -4.66 -12.71
N ILE A 98 -4.04 -5.54 -13.37
CA ILE A 98 -2.59 -5.37 -13.57
C ILE A 98 -2.24 -4.23 -14.52
N GLN A 99 -3.22 -3.71 -15.25
CA GLN A 99 -2.98 -2.59 -16.15
C GLN A 99 -2.96 -1.26 -15.42
N LYS A 100 -3.37 -1.26 -14.16
CA LYS A 100 -3.50 -0.03 -13.41
C LYS A 100 -2.33 0.17 -12.45
N GLU A 101 -1.50 1.14 -12.77
CA GLU A 101 -0.43 1.57 -11.88
C GLU A 101 -0.98 2.61 -10.92
N VAL A 102 -0.67 2.47 -9.65
CA VAL A 102 -1.04 3.43 -8.63
C VAL A 102 0.19 3.79 -7.81
N GLN A 103 0.11 4.93 -7.11
CA GLN A 103 1.15 5.36 -6.18
C GLN A 103 0.69 5.04 -4.76
N LEU A 104 1.58 4.51 -3.97
CA LEU A 104 1.32 4.28 -2.55
C LEU A 104 2.14 5.28 -1.76
N LYS A 105 1.47 6.14 -1.02
CA LYS A 105 2.11 7.13 -0.17
C LYS A 105 2.16 6.60 1.26
N PHE A 106 3.35 6.48 1.81
CA PHE A 106 3.53 6.03 3.17
C PHE A 106 3.38 7.23 4.10
N LYS A 107 2.16 7.49 4.53
CA LYS A 107 1.82 8.66 5.34
C LYS A 107 2.52 8.65 6.68
N SER A 108 2.60 7.49 7.31
CA SER A 108 3.32 7.33 8.56
C SER A 108 3.90 5.93 8.61
N ILE A 109 5.09 5.84 9.16
CA ILE A 109 5.77 4.56 9.33
C ILE A 109 6.22 4.49 10.77
N THR A 110 5.82 3.43 11.46
CA THR A 110 6.20 3.21 12.84
C THR A 110 6.79 1.81 12.96
N TRP A 111 7.21 1.47 14.13
CA TRP A 111 7.74 0.14 14.40
C TRP A 111 6.69 -0.92 13.99
N ASN A 112 7.08 -1.74 13.04
CA ASN A 112 6.30 -2.89 12.59
C ASN A 112 4.96 -2.57 11.88
N GLU A 113 4.72 -1.31 11.53
CA GLU A 113 3.43 -0.90 10.98
C GLU A 113 3.58 0.35 10.12
N ALA A 114 2.78 0.46 9.07
CA ALA A 114 2.74 1.65 8.24
C ALA A 114 1.31 1.96 7.82
N MET A 115 1.00 3.26 7.73
CA MET A 115 -0.26 3.73 7.18
C MET A 115 0.00 4.18 5.75
N VAL A 116 -0.66 3.55 4.81
CA VAL A 116 -0.42 3.76 3.38
C VAL A 116 -1.68 4.30 2.73
N GLU A 117 -1.51 5.33 1.91
CA GLU A 117 -2.60 5.94 1.15
C GLU A 117 -2.43 5.58 -0.33
N VAL A 118 -3.50 5.11 -0.95
CA VAL A 118 -3.51 4.83 -2.39
C VAL A 118 -3.80 6.13 -3.13
N VAL A 119 -2.83 6.58 -3.91
CA VAL A 119 -2.94 7.81 -4.70
C VAL A 119 -3.12 7.42 -6.15
N LYS A 120 -4.23 7.79 -6.71
CA LYS A 120 -4.55 7.44 -8.11
C LYS A 120 -4.06 8.49 -9.07
#